data_098934da39a7d1c6a957d24c04ac566e
#
_entry.id   098934da39a7d1c6a957d24c04ac566e
#
_cell.length_a   1.000
_cell.length_b   1.000
_cell.length_c   1.000
_cell.angle_alpha   90.00
_cell.angle_beta   90.00
_cell.angle_gamma   90.00
#
_symmetry.space_group_name_H-M   'P 1'
#
loop_
_entity.id
_entity.type
_entity.pdbx_description
1 polymer ?
#
loop_
_entity_poly.entity_id
_entity_poly.type
_entity_poly.pdbx_seq_one_letter_code
_entity_poly.pdbx_strand_id
1 'polypeptide(L)' 'MTIDITLNSTPTTIQQGSTLRDLVSAHLGRELDEHGQATDGTKLGLAVAVNGAVVPRSAWAQRELAAGHTVELVTAAQGG' A
#
# COMPACT_ATOMS: atom_id res chain seq x y z
N MET A 1 -18.99 -2.90 2.87
CA MET A 1 -18.89 -3.31 1.47
C MET A 1 -17.44 -3.51 1.08
N THR A 2 -17.21 -4.38 0.12
CA THR A 2 -15.85 -4.66 -0.37
C THR A 2 -15.71 -4.22 -1.81
N ILE A 3 -14.46 -3.99 -2.22
CA ILE A 3 -14.14 -3.68 -3.61
C ILE A 3 -13.02 -4.61 -4.05
N ASP A 4 -12.95 -4.84 -5.37
CA ASP A 4 -11.90 -5.68 -5.95
C ASP A 4 -10.84 -4.81 -6.58
N ILE A 5 -9.59 -5.10 -6.23
CA ILE A 5 -8.41 -4.46 -6.83
C ILE A 5 -7.48 -5.55 -7.32
N THR A 6 -6.43 -5.16 -8.01
CA THR A 6 -5.35 -6.09 -8.38
C THR A 6 -4.11 -5.68 -7.60
N LEU A 7 -3.58 -6.59 -6.82
CA LEU A 7 -2.38 -6.35 -6.02
C LEU A 7 -1.27 -7.27 -6.53
N ASN A 8 -0.22 -6.66 -7.07
CA ASN A 8 0.90 -7.41 -7.65
C ASN A 8 0.41 -8.51 -8.60
N SER A 9 -0.49 -8.14 -9.51
CA SER A 9 -1.10 -9.03 -10.50
C SER A 9 -2.04 -10.07 -9.93
N THR A 10 -2.37 -10.00 -8.65
CA THR A 10 -3.27 -10.95 -8.00
C THR A 10 -4.59 -10.25 -7.66
N PRO A 11 -5.74 -10.79 -8.08
CA PRO A 11 -7.03 -10.23 -7.66
C PRO A 11 -7.15 -10.26 -6.13
N THR A 12 -7.53 -9.14 -5.56
CA THR A 12 -7.57 -8.97 -4.10
C THR A 12 -8.82 -8.19 -3.72
N THR A 13 -9.50 -8.62 -2.68
CA THR A 13 -10.69 -7.95 -2.17
C THR A 13 -10.33 -7.17 -0.92
N ILE A 14 -10.73 -5.90 -0.86
CA ILE A 14 -10.49 -5.05 0.30
C ILE A 14 -11.77 -4.33 0.69
N GLN A 15 -11.79 -3.75 1.88
CA GLN A 15 -12.92 -2.95 2.33
C GLN A 15 -13.00 -1.65 1.56
N GLN A 16 -14.19 -1.26 1.16
CA GLN A 16 -14.42 0.04 0.55
C GLN A 16 -14.01 1.13 1.53
N GLY A 17 -13.31 2.15 1.02
CA GLY A 17 -12.79 3.22 1.85
C GLY A 17 -11.38 2.97 2.37
N SER A 18 -10.81 1.80 2.11
CA SER A 18 -9.43 1.53 2.51
C SER A 18 -8.46 2.44 1.78
N THR A 19 -7.42 2.86 2.49
CA THR A 19 -6.36 3.67 1.91
C THR A 19 -5.16 2.79 1.56
N LEU A 20 -4.20 3.37 0.83
CA LEU A 20 -2.94 2.67 0.58
C LEU A 20 -2.25 2.31 1.88
N ARG A 21 -2.29 3.19 2.88
CA ARG A 21 -1.71 2.88 4.18
C ARG A 21 -2.33 1.62 4.77
N ASP A 22 -3.65 1.50 4.70
CA ASP A 22 -4.35 0.31 5.22
C ASP A 22 -3.89 -0.95 4.50
N LEU A 23 -3.79 -0.87 3.17
CA LEU A 23 -3.39 -2.02 2.37
C LEU A 23 -1.94 -2.43 2.65
N VAL A 24 -1.03 -1.47 2.70
CA VAL A 24 0.38 -1.75 2.96
C VAL A 24 0.56 -2.28 4.38
N SER A 25 -0.14 -1.70 5.35
CA SER A 25 -0.10 -2.15 6.73
C SER A 25 -0.51 -3.61 6.84
N ALA A 26 -1.61 -3.97 6.18
CA ALA A 26 -2.09 -5.36 6.20
C ALA A 26 -1.12 -6.29 5.48
N HIS A 27 -0.55 -5.86 4.37
CA HIS A 27 0.37 -6.68 3.58
C HIS A 27 1.67 -6.96 4.35
N LEU A 28 2.17 -5.97 5.07
CA LEU A 28 3.40 -6.11 5.83
C LEU A 28 3.19 -6.71 7.23
N GLY A 29 1.95 -6.69 7.70
CA GLY A 29 1.68 -7.09 9.09
C GLY A 29 2.25 -6.10 10.09
N ARG A 30 2.37 -4.83 9.74
CA ARG A 30 2.92 -3.78 10.59
C ARG A 30 1.98 -2.60 10.63
N GLU A 31 1.89 -1.96 11.79
CA GLU A 31 1.13 -0.73 11.91
C GLU A 31 1.92 0.43 11.31
N LEU A 32 1.26 1.25 10.50
CA LEU A 32 1.87 2.42 9.87
C LEU A 32 1.19 3.68 10.38
N ASP A 33 1.99 4.74 10.52
CA ASP A 33 1.46 6.03 10.94
C ASP A 33 0.92 6.81 9.72
N GLU A 34 0.49 8.04 9.95
CA GLU A 34 -0.09 8.88 8.90
C GLU A 34 0.93 9.30 7.85
N HIS A 35 2.21 9.14 8.13
CA HIS A 35 3.28 9.44 7.18
C HIS A 35 3.74 8.19 6.43
N GLY A 36 3.07 7.06 6.64
CA GLY A 36 3.42 5.80 5.98
C GLY A 36 4.64 5.12 6.57
N GLN A 37 5.03 5.49 7.78
CA GLN A 37 6.17 4.88 8.45
C GLN A 37 5.70 3.90 9.50
N ALA A 38 6.48 2.84 9.71
CA ALA A 38 6.16 1.86 10.74
C ALA A 38 6.26 2.49 12.12
N THR A 39 5.23 2.28 12.94
CA THR A 39 5.18 2.87 14.27
C THR A 39 6.25 2.31 15.20
N ASP A 40 6.81 1.14 14.87
CA ASP A 40 7.89 0.54 15.66
C ASP A 40 9.29 1.00 15.23
N GLY A 41 9.36 1.96 14.31
CA GLY A 41 10.63 2.49 13.83
C GLY A 41 11.32 1.67 12.76
N THR A 42 10.71 0.56 12.33
CA THR A 42 11.31 -0.27 11.28
C THR A 42 11.33 0.51 9.96
N LYS A 43 12.45 0.45 9.26
CA LYS A 43 12.55 1.06 7.94
C LYS A 43 11.90 0.15 6.92
N LEU A 44 11.07 0.74 6.08
CA LEU A 44 10.36 -0.01 5.04
C LEU A 44 11.02 0.31 3.69
N GLY A 45 11.70 -0.67 3.11
CA GLY A 45 12.27 -0.54 1.78
C GLY A 45 11.24 -0.87 0.73
N LEU A 46 10.19 -0.08 0.64
CA LEU A 46 9.02 -0.38 -0.16
C LEU A 46 8.56 0.84 -0.94
N ALA A 47 8.28 0.63 -2.22
CA ALA A 47 7.64 1.64 -3.07
C ALA A 47 6.29 1.11 -3.52
N VAL A 48 5.33 2.01 -3.70
CA VAL A 48 3.97 1.67 -4.09
C VAL A 48 3.58 2.47 -5.32
N ALA A 49 2.98 1.79 -6.29
CA ALA A 49 2.40 2.44 -7.47
C ALA A 49 0.93 2.06 -7.57
N VAL A 50 0.10 3.02 -7.97
CA VAL A 50 -1.32 2.81 -8.26
C VAL A 50 -1.55 3.17 -9.70
N ASN A 51 -2.08 2.23 -10.48
CA ASN A 51 -2.32 2.41 -11.91
C ASN A 51 -1.08 2.93 -12.65
N GLY A 52 0.09 2.42 -12.26
CA GLY A 52 1.35 2.78 -12.90
C GLY A 52 2.00 4.05 -12.39
N ALA A 53 1.38 4.75 -11.45
CA ALA A 53 1.95 6.00 -10.91
C ALA A 53 2.43 5.78 -9.48
N VAL A 54 3.68 6.13 -9.21
CA VAL A 54 4.26 6.00 -7.88
C VAL A 54 3.55 6.96 -6.92
N VAL A 55 3.15 6.45 -5.76
CA VAL A 55 2.53 7.25 -4.72
C VAL A 55 3.53 7.42 -3.58
N PRO A 56 3.91 8.66 -3.26
CA PRO A 56 4.84 8.89 -2.16
C PRO A 56 4.29 8.35 -0.84
N ARG A 57 5.18 7.86 0.00
CA ARG A 57 4.80 7.30 1.29
C ARG A 57 3.96 8.28 2.12
N SER A 58 4.31 9.55 2.07
CA SER A 58 3.60 10.59 2.81
C SER A 58 2.15 10.77 2.36
N ALA A 59 1.79 10.24 1.19
CA ALA A 59 0.44 10.35 0.65
C ALA A 59 -0.40 9.07 0.86
N TRP A 60 0.18 8.02 1.40
CA TRP A 60 -0.55 6.74 1.51
C TRP A 60 -1.80 6.84 2.38
N ALA A 61 -1.74 7.60 3.46
CA ALA A 61 -2.87 7.71 4.39
C ALA A 61 -4.05 8.46 3.78
N GLN A 62 -3.81 9.31 2.78
CA GLN A 62 -4.85 10.08 2.11
C GLN A 62 -5.27 9.45 0.78
N ARG A 63 -4.56 8.43 0.31
CA ARG A 63 -4.88 7.81 -0.98
C ARG A 63 -5.89 6.70 -0.79
N GLU A 64 -7.16 7.01 -1.02
CA GLU A 64 -8.21 6.01 -0.94
C GLU A 64 -8.19 5.15 -2.20
N LEU A 65 -8.41 3.86 -2.04
CA LEU A 65 -8.45 2.92 -3.15
C LEU A 65 -9.86 2.76 -3.66
N ALA A 66 -9.99 2.50 -4.96
CA ALA A 66 -11.27 2.30 -5.61
C ALA A 66 -11.26 1.00 -6.40
N ALA A 67 -12.46 0.49 -6.68
CA ALA A 67 -12.60 -0.73 -7.46
C ALA A 67 -11.87 -0.61 -8.80
N GLY A 68 -11.16 -1.65 -9.18
CA GLY A 68 -10.44 -1.68 -10.44
C GLY A 68 -9.03 -1.10 -10.39
N HIS A 69 -8.61 -0.54 -9.27
CA HIS A 69 -7.24 -0.05 -9.15
C HIS A 69 -6.24 -1.20 -9.24
N THR A 70 -5.14 -0.96 -9.93
CA THR A 70 -4.00 -1.87 -9.96
C THR A 70 -2.93 -1.30 -9.05
N VAL A 71 -2.57 -2.06 -8.02
CA VAL A 71 -1.60 -1.62 -7.02
C VAL A 71 -0.36 -2.53 -7.11
N GLU A 72 0.79 -1.91 -7.15
CA GLU A 72 2.05 -2.65 -7.16
C GLU A 72 2.89 -2.25 -5.97
N LEU A 73 3.30 -3.25 -5.19
CA LEU A 73 4.20 -3.07 -4.07
C LEU A 73 5.54 -3.65 -4.48
N VAL A 74 6.56 -2.81 -4.50
CA VAL A 74 7.90 -3.22 -4.90
C VAL A 74 8.83 -3.01 -3.71
N THR A 75 9.36 -4.12 -3.19
CA THR A 75 10.35 -4.02 -2.12
C THR A 75 11.69 -3.68 -2.75
N ALA A 76 12.34 -2.66 -2.19
CA ALA A 76 13.68 -2.32 -2.64
C ALA A 76 14.61 -3.47 -2.29
N ALA A 77 15.39 -3.90 -3.27
CA ALA A 77 16.41 -4.90 -3.00
C ALA A 77 17.40 -4.28 -2.01
N GLN A 78 17.56 -4.94 -0.90
CA GLN A 78 18.54 -4.53 0.08
C GLN A 78 19.87 -5.15 -0.29
N GLY A 79 20.22 -4.99 -1.52
CA GLY A 79 21.43 -5.63 -2.03
C GLY A 79 22.68 -5.20 -1.31
N GLY A 80 22.34 -4.60 -0.42
CA GLY A 80 23.52 -4.38 0.50
C GLY A 80 23.29 -4.92 1.14
#